data_44fa14e0bb49cddd9d9ed23c70670714
#
_entry.id   44fa14e0bb49cddd9d9ed23c70670714
#
_cell.length_a   1.000
_cell.length_b   1.000
_cell.length_c   1.000
_cell.angle_alpha   90.00
_cell.angle_beta   90.00
_cell.angle_gamma   90.00
#
_symmetry.space_group_name_H-M   'P 1'
#
loop_
_entity.id
_entity.type
_entity.pdbx_description
1 polymer ?
#
loop_
_entity_poly.entity_id
_entity_poly.type
_entity_poly.pdbx_seq_one_letter_code
_entity_poly.pdbx_strand_id
1 'polypeptide(L)'
;MSMTNYIIVMKALEDGKFLITFPDFEGLTATADSEESIQSVATETIKAKLAELKKDNLVIPEAKKMKEVSSTLNEGEFTTYVPVKEDFDFKAAMNTTMATLKDKESLKKGTEDLKNKANELTNNIPKGSENIFGIIGGVIAIINTFLVAVFSVKIPIFGSYSIGFFKGLGILADFSKEAKNAQAILLFSGILFIAFAGLLIYSSVIRNKNILLYSITGNGIFLVIFYIILFIKLPGGEVSEYISVSFFKILLYLISLALAFVTYFALNKAEQNQIFLNNGDDRNEEGL
;
A
#
# COMPACT_ATOMS: atom_id res chain seq x y z
N MET A 1 -1.12 -5.36 -6.97
CA MET A 1 -1.52 -5.67 -8.36
C MET A 1 -1.81 -7.14 -8.39
N SER A 2 -3.04 -7.53 -8.65
CA SER A 2 -3.37 -8.94 -8.83
C SER A 2 -3.11 -9.30 -10.29
N MET A 3 -2.57 -10.48 -10.49
CA MET A 3 -2.36 -11.06 -11.80
C MET A 3 -3.33 -12.21 -11.93
N THR A 4 -4.18 -12.15 -12.93
CA THR A 4 -5.16 -13.20 -13.20
C THR A 4 -4.71 -13.97 -14.44
N ASN A 5 -4.59 -15.28 -14.32
CA ASN A 5 -4.24 -16.16 -15.43
C ASN A 5 -5.51 -16.67 -16.08
N TYR A 6 -5.87 -16.10 -17.21
CA TYR A 6 -6.98 -16.58 -18.04
C TYR A 6 -6.52 -17.72 -18.92
N ILE A 7 -7.44 -18.61 -19.28
CA ILE A 7 -7.15 -19.72 -20.19
C ILE A 7 -7.65 -19.37 -21.56
N ILE A 8 -6.85 -19.66 -22.57
CA ILE A 8 -7.26 -19.61 -23.97
C ILE A 8 -7.24 -21.02 -24.59
N VAL A 9 -8.14 -21.24 -25.51
CA VAL A 9 -8.16 -22.41 -26.39
C VAL A 9 -7.76 -21.95 -27.79
N MET A 10 -6.82 -22.64 -28.38
CA MET A 10 -6.26 -22.32 -29.71
C MET A 10 -6.49 -23.45 -30.68
N LYS A 11 -6.81 -23.11 -31.91
CA LYS A 11 -6.96 -24.06 -33.02
C LYS A 11 -6.24 -23.53 -34.26
N ALA A 12 -5.36 -24.32 -34.83
CA ALA A 12 -4.74 -23.97 -36.09
C ALA A 12 -5.79 -24.02 -37.22
N LEU A 13 -5.77 -23.01 -38.12
CA LEU A 13 -6.62 -22.90 -39.31
C LEU A 13 -5.84 -23.33 -40.54
N GLU A 14 -6.55 -23.67 -41.61
CA GLU A 14 -5.95 -24.14 -42.86
C GLU A 14 -5.07 -23.08 -43.56
N ASP A 15 -5.30 -21.79 -43.29
CA ASP A 15 -4.54 -20.66 -43.81
C ASP A 15 -3.26 -20.34 -42.99
N GLY A 16 -2.92 -21.19 -42.03
CA GLY A 16 -1.75 -21.02 -41.16
C GLY A 16 -1.95 -20.05 -39.98
N LYS A 17 -3.14 -19.51 -39.80
CA LYS A 17 -3.52 -18.67 -38.64
C LYS A 17 -4.01 -19.51 -37.47
N PHE A 18 -4.21 -18.87 -36.34
CA PHE A 18 -4.72 -19.49 -35.13
C PHE A 18 -6.02 -18.81 -34.69
N LEU A 19 -7.08 -19.57 -34.57
CA LEU A 19 -8.29 -19.12 -33.89
C LEU A 19 -8.07 -19.25 -32.38
N ILE A 20 -8.30 -18.17 -31.63
CA ILE A 20 -8.20 -18.10 -30.18
C ILE A 20 -9.62 -17.94 -29.61
N THR A 21 -10.01 -18.81 -28.71
CA THR A 21 -11.29 -18.76 -27.99
C THR A 21 -11.00 -18.53 -26.51
N PHE A 22 -11.83 -17.72 -25.87
CA PHE A 22 -11.68 -17.32 -24.46
C PHE A 22 -12.81 -17.94 -23.63
N PRO A 23 -12.60 -19.10 -22.99
CA PRO A 23 -13.64 -19.81 -22.25
C PRO A 23 -14.27 -19.04 -21.08
N ASP A 24 -13.55 -18.04 -20.55
CA ASP A 24 -14.01 -17.19 -19.45
C ASP A 24 -14.92 -16.04 -19.94
N PHE A 25 -14.90 -15.76 -21.24
CA PHE A 25 -15.66 -14.67 -21.87
C PHE A 25 -16.54 -15.23 -22.99
N GLU A 26 -17.81 -15.42 -22.70
CA GLU A 26 -18.76 -16.04 -23.63
C GLU A 26 -18.77 -15.32 -24.99
N GLY A 27 -18.56 -16.07 -26.07
CA GLY A 27 -18.57 -15.56 -27.44
C GLY A 27 -17.34 -14.74 -27.85
N LEU A 28 -16.35 -14.54 -26.97
CA LEU A 28 -15.13 -13.81 -27.32
C LEU A 28 -14.17 -14.71 -28.08
N THR A 29 -13.76 -14.26 -29.26
CA THR A 29 -12.74 -14.91 -30.11
C THR A 29 -11.78 -13.89 -30.69
N ALA A 30 -10.58 -14.34 -31.05
CA ALA A 30 -9.59 -13.54 -31.76
C ALA A 30 -8.84 -14.44 -32.78
N THR A 31 -8.12 -13.84 -33.71
CA THR A 31 -7.29 -14.56 -34.69
C THR A 31 -5.85 -14.03 -34.58
N ALA A 32 -4.89 -14.93 -34.47
CA ALA A 32 -3.46 -14.62 -34.52
C ALA A 32 -2.87 -15.09 -35.87
N ASP A 33 -1.99 -14.28 -36.45
CA ASP A 33 -1.38 -14.58 -37.75
C ASP A 33 -0.19 -15.55 -37.63
N SER A 34 0.36 -15.74 -36.42
CA SER A 34 1.45 -16.69 -36.15
C SER A 34 1.41 -17.18 -34.71
N GLU A 35 2.10 -18.27 -34.42
CA GLU A 35 2.21 -18.82 -33.06
C GLU A 35 2.83 -17.81 -32.10
N GLU A 36 3.86 -17.05 -32.53
CA GLU A 36 4.51 -16.04 -31.70
C GLU A 36 3.58 -14.86 -31.34
N SER A 37 2.56 -14.58 -32.18
CA SER A 37 1.61 -13.48 -31.95
C SER A 37 0.44 -13.87 -31.01
N ILE A 38 0.22 -15.16 -30.77
CA ILE A 38 -0.93 -15.65 -29.96
C ILE A 38 -0.99 -14.96 -28.60
N GLN A 39 0.15 -14.96 -27.87
CA GLN A 39 0.18 -14.42 -26.51
C GLN A 39 -0.13 -12.91 -26.45
N SER A 40 0.39 -12.13 -27.41
CA SER A 40 0.13 -10.69 -27.47
C SER A 40 -1.33 -10.40 -27.84
N VAL A 41 -1.85 -11.05 -28.90
CA VAL A 41 -3.24 -10.91 -29.35
C VAL A 41 -4.21 -11.30 -28.23
N ALA A 42 -3.97 -12.42 -27.56
CA ALA A 42 -4.82 -12.88 -26.46
C ALA A 42 -4.79 -11.88 -25.29
N THR A 43 -3.61 -11.39 -24.90
CA THR A 43 -3.48 -10.41 -23.81
C THR A 43 -4.22 -9.12 -24.12
N GLU A 44 -4.08 -8.58 -25.33
CA GLU A 44 -4.77 -7.35 -25.75
C GLU A 44 -6.28 -7.53 -25.81
N THR A 45 -6.76 -8.65 -26.34
CA THR A 45 -8.18 -8.98 -26.41
C THR A 45 -8.83 -9.07 -25.03
N ILE A 46 -8.18 -9.78 -24.08
CA ILE A 46 -8.67 -9.88 -22.70
C ILE A 46 -8.66 -8.51 -22.03
N LYS A 47 -7.58 -7.71 -22.18
CA LYS A 47 -7.52 -6.35 -21.62
C LYS A 47 -8.63 -5.45 -22.14
N ALA A 48 -8.89 -5.48 -23.43
CA ALA A 48 -9.98 -4.72 -24.04
C ALA A 48 -11.34 -5.12 -23.46
N LYS A 49 -11.59 -6.44 -23.33
CA LYS A 49 -12.85 -6.95 -22.77
C LYS A 49 -13.01 -6.60 -21.30
N LEU A 50 -11.95 -6.70 -20.50
CA LEU A 50 -11.96 -6.28 -19.10
C LEU A 50 -12.21 -4.77 -18.94
N ALA A 51 -11.65 -3.95 -19.82
CA ALA A 51 -11.90 -2.50 -19.83
C ALA A 51 -13.37 -2.17 -20.17
N GLU A 52 -13.96 -2.89 -21.13
CA GLU A 52 -15.39 -2.79 -21.48
C GLU A 52 -16.28 -3.16 -20.27
N LEU A 53 -16.05 -4.33 -19.66
CA LEU A 53 -16.81 -4.79 -18.50
C LEU A 53 -16.72 -3.81 -17.32
N LYS A 54 -15.53 -3.26 -17.06
CA LYS A 54 -15.33 -2.24 -16.01
C LYS A 54 -16.08 -0.94 -16.32
N LYS A 55 -16.06 -0.49 -17.58
CA LYS A 55 -16.77 0.73 -18.01
C LYS A 55 -18.27 0.61 -17.81
N ASP A 56 -18.82 -0.57 -18.08
CA ASP A 56 -20.25 -0.85 -18.01
C ASP A 56 -20.69 -1.34 -16.62
N ASN A 57 -19.78 -1.33 -15.62
CA ASN A 57 -19.99 -1.84 -14.25
C ASN A 57 -20.53 -3.29 -14.22
N LEU A 58 -20.10 -4.12 -15.18
CA LEU A 58 -20.45 -5.53 -15.24
C LEU A 58 -19.49 -6.37 -14.40
N VAL A 59 -19.97 -7.55 -13.98
CA VAL A 59 -19.16 -8.48 -13.18
C VAL A 59 -18.05 -9.08 -14.06
N ILE A 60 -16.81 -9.00 -13.59
CA ILE A 60 -15.66 -9.64 -14.22
C ILE A 60 -15.75 -11.14 -13.91
N PRO A 61 -15.75 -12.01 -14.94
CA PRO A 61 -15.79 -13.45 -14.72
C PRO A 61 -14.52 -13.95 -14.00
N GLU A 62 -14.70 -14.92 -13.11
CA GLU A 62 -13.56 -15.63 -12.50
C GLU A 62 -12.88 -16.53 -13.53
N ALA A 63 -11.55 -16.57 -13.52
CA ALA A 63 -10.78 -17.43 -14.42
C ALA A 63 -11.04 -18.91 -14.12
N LYS A 64 -11.41 -19.69 -15.14
CA LYS A 64 -11.63 -21.13 -15.05
C LYS A 64 -10.34 -21.87 -14.74
N LYS A 65 -10.47 -23.11 -14.25
CA LYS A 65 -9.31 -23.97 -14.01
C LYS A 65 -8.93 -24.72 -15.29
N MET A 66 -7.64 -24.92 -15.53
CA MET A 66 -7.13 -25.65 -16.69
C MET A 66 -7.78 -27.01 -16.85
N LYS A 67 -8.03 -27.74 -15.77
CA LYS A 67 -8.65 -29.06 -15.79
C LYS A 67 -10.08 -29.04 -16.35
N GLU A 68 -10.83 -27.98 -16.10
CA GLU A 68 -12.21 -27.82 -16.57
C GLU A 68 -12.22 -27.56 -18.09
N VAL A 69 -11.35 -26.68 -18.57
CA VAL A 69 -11.24 -26.34 -20.00
C VAL A 69 -10.63 -27.50 -20.80
N SER A 70 -9.60 -28.16 -20.26
CA SER A 70 -8.95 -29.29 -20.96
C SER A 70 -9.88 -30.47 -21.19
N SER A 71 -10.90 -30.66 -20.34
CA SER A 71 -11.88 -31.75 -20.50
C SER A 71 -12.91 -31.49 -21.63
N THR A 72 -12.97 -30.28 -22.17
CA THR A 72 -13.93 -29.88 -23.22
C THR A 72 -13.29 -29.62 -24.57
N LEU A 73 -11.96 -29.89 -24.71
CA LEU A 73 -11.24 -29.67 -25.95
C LEU A 73 -11.66 -30.65 -27.05
N ASN A 74 -11.75 -30.13 -28.29
CA ASN A 74 -11.92 -30.93 -29.47
C ASN A 74 -10.55 -31.36 -30.05
N GLU A 75 -10.56 -32.26 -31.00
CA GLU A 75 -9.36 -32.69 -31.71
C GLU A 75 -8.69 -31.50 -32.45
N GLY A 76 -7.38 -31.34 -32.23
CA GLY A 76 -6.59 -30.22 -32.79
C GLY A 76 -6.68 -28.92 -32.02
N GLU A 77 -7.31 -28.89 -30.84
CA GLU A 77 -7.33 -27.74 -29.95
C GLU A 77 -6.29 -27.88 -28.83
N PHE A 78 -5.67 -26.77 -28.49
CA PHE A 78 -4.66 -26.65 -27.43
C PHE A 78 -5.03 -25.56 -26.46
N THR A 79 -4.58 -25.67 -25.22
CA THR A 79 -4.78 -24.63 -24.19
C THR A 79 -3.48 -24.10 -23.64
N THR A 80 -3.49 -22.81 -23.26
CA THR A 80 -2.40 -22.19 -22.51
C THR A 80 -2.95 -21.11 -21.56
N TYR A 81 -2.12 -20.68 -20.61
CA TYR A 81 -2.42 -19.54 -19.76
C TYR A 81 -1.97 -18.23 -20.40
N VAL A 82 -2.81 -17.22 -20.26
CA VAL A 82 -2.50 -15.84 -20.61
C VAL A 82 -2.52 -15.01 -19.33
N PRO A 83 -1.35 -14.60 -18.83
CA PRO A 83 -1.26 -13.74 -17.67
C PRO A 83 -1.72 -12.33 -18.03
N VAL A 84 -2.78 -11.87 -17.40
CA VAL A 84 -3.29 -10.50 -17.57
C VAL A 84 -3.12 -9.73 -16.27
N LYS A 85 -2.37 -8.63 -16.34
CA LYS A 85 -2.30 -7.67 -15.25
C LYS A 85 -3.56 -6.84 -15.25
N GLU A 86 -4.21 -6.78 -14.12
CA GLU A 86 -5.18 -5.73 -13.87
C GLU A 86 -4.41 -4.42 -13.68
N ASP A 87 -4.48 -3.54 -14.65
CA ASP A 87 -4.01 -2.18 -14.49
C ASP A 87 -4.87 -1.53 -13.42
N PHE A 88 -4.28 -1.31 -12.24
CA PHE A 88 -4.90 -0.50 -11.21
C PHE A 88 -4.98 0.91 -11.76
N ASP A 89 -6.17 1.33 -12.15
CA ASP A 89 -6.40 2.70 -12.60
C ASP A 89 -6.27 3.64 -11.40
N PHE A 90 -5.01 4.00 -11.14
CA PHE A 90 -4.64 4.95 -10.08
C PHE A 90 -5.40 6.28 -10.25
N LYS A 91 -5.70 6.66 -11.51
CA LYS A 91 -6.43 7.89 -11.79
C LYS A 91 -7.91 7.78 -11.42
N ALA A 92 -8.54 6.63 -11.68
CA ALA A 92 -9.92 6.37 -11.25
C ALA A 92 -9.99 6.23 -9.73
N ALA A 93 -9.07 5.50 -9.11
CA ALA A 93 -8.99 5.37 -7.65
C ALA A 93 -8.72 6.72 -6.98
N MET A 94 -7.82 7.54 -7.53
CA MET A 94 -7.53 8.87 -7.02
C MET A 94 -8.72 9.83 -7.20
N ASN A 95 -9.44 9.77 -8.32
CA ASN A 95 -10.64 10.57 -8.55
C ASN A 95 -11.78 10.17 -7.60
N THR A 96 -11.97 8.87 -7.31
CA THR A 96 -12.93 8.38 -6.34
C THR A 96 -12.56 8.84 -4.93
N THR A 97 -11.30 8.71 -4.55
CA THR A 97 -10.79 9.20 -3.26
C THR A 97 -10.92 10.72 -3.14
N MET A 98 -10.60 11.48 -4.21
CA MET A 98 -10.78 12.92 -4.25
C MET A 98 -12.24 13.34 -4.20
N ALA A 99 -13.16 12.60 -4.81
CA ALA A 99 -14.60 12.83 -4.70
C ALA A 99 -15.09 12.60 -3.26
N THR A 100 -14.63 11.53 -2.61
CA THR A 100 -14.93 11.24 -1.20
C THR A 100 -14.33 12.31 -0.26
N LEU A 101 -13.12 12.79 -0.56
CA LEU A 101 -12.47 13.88 0.19
C LEU A 101 -13.15 15.25 -0.02
N LYS A 102 -13.92 15.45 -1.10
CA LYS A 102 -14.70 16.68 -1.35
C LYS A 102 -16.01 16.71 -0.55
N ASP A 103 -16.47 15.58 -0.06
CA ASP A 103 -17.61 15.51 0.83
C ASP A 103 -17.21 15.95 2.25
N LYS A 104 -17.31 17.27 2.48
CA LYS A 104 -16.95 17.90 3.76
C LYS A 104 -17.73 17.36 4.95
N GLU A 105 -18.94 16.85 4.73
CA GLU A 105 -19.81 16.36 5.79
C GLU A 105 -19.39 14.96 6.28
N SER A 106 -19.04 14.08 5.36
CA SER A 106 -18.49 12.76 5.63
C SER A 106 -17.12 12.84 6.34
N LEU A 107 -16.24 13.75 5.89
CA LEU A 107 -14.97 14.01 6.55
C LEU A 107 -15.12 14.57 7.96
N LYS A 108 -16.08 15.50 8.16
CA LYS A 108 -16.33 16.09 9.47
C LYS A 108 -16.84 15.04 10.46
N LYS A 109 -17.77 14.18 10.03
CA LYS A 109 -18.30 13.08 10.83
C LYS A 109 -17.21 12.05 11.17
N GLY A 110 -16.41 11.63 10.21
CA GLY A 110 -15.28 10.73 10.44
C GLY A 110 -14.23 11.30 11.41
N THR A 111 -13.97 12.60 11.32
CA THR A 111 -13.02 13.30 12.23
C THR A 111 -13.59 13.40 13.65
N GLU A 112 -14.92 13.64 13.80
CA GLU A 112 -15.59 13.67 15.09
C GLU A 112 -15.62 12.27 15.74
N ASP A 113 -15.89 11.22 14.99
CA ASP A 113 -15.85 9.84 15.47
C ASP A 113 -14.45 9.43 15.94
N LEU A 114 -13.41 9.77 15.18
CA LEU A 114 -12.02 9.54 15.58
C LEU A 114 -11.66 10.31 16.85
N LYS A 115 -12.08 11.57 16.96
CA LYS A 115 -11.87 12.40 18.15
C LYS A 115 -12.57 11.82 19.36
N ASN A 116 -13.79 11.34 19.22
CA ASN A 116 -14.54 10.74 20.31
C ASN A 116 -13.89 9.44 20.79
N LYS A 117 -13.46 8.56 19.88
CA LYS A 117 -12.69 7.35 20.22
C LYS A 117 -11.34 7.67 20.87
N ALA A 118 -10.63 8.67 20.37
CA ALA A 118 -9.38 9.11 20.99
C ALA A 118 -9.59 9.65 22.40
N ASN A 119 -10.66 10.42 22.62
CA ASN A 119 -11.04 10.92 23.95
C ASN A 119 -11.39 9.78 24.93
N GLU A 120 -12.10 8.75 24.47
CA GLU A 120 -12.43 7.57 25.28
C GLU A 120 -11.15 6.82 25.69
N LEU A 121 -10.24 6.59 24.75
CA LEU A 121 -8.94 5.96 25.04
C LEU A 121 -8.11 6.79 26.01
N THR A 122 -8.10 8.12 25.86
CA THR A 122 -7.30 9.01 26.73
C THR A 122 -7.88 9.18 28.13
N ASN A 123 -9.19 8.96 28.33
CA ASN A 123 -9.80 9.03 29.66
C ASN A 123 -9.26 7.99 30.63
N ASN A 124 -8.78 6.86 30.13
CA ASN A 124 -8.26 5.76 30.92
C ASN A 124 -6.74 5.82 31.12
N ILE A 125 -6.06 6.85 30.59
CA ILE A 125 -4.61 7.01 30.77
C ILE A 125 -4.33 7.64 32.15
N PRO A 126 -3.51 7.01 32.99
CA PRO A 126 -3.14 7.58 34.29
C PRO A 126 -2.46 8.95 34.10
N LYS A 127 -2.77 9.90 34.99
CA LYS A 127 -2.12 11.21 34.98
C LYS A 127 -0.59 11.06 35.10
N GLY A 128 0.13 11.73 34.22
CA GLY A 128 1.60 11.64 34.15
C GLY A 128 2.14 10.63 33.16
N SER A 129 1.28 9.74 32.62
CA SER A 129 1.67 8.70 31.64
C SER A 129 1.24 9.03 30.20
N GLU A 130 0.82 10.26 29.95
CA GLU A 130 0.25 10.71 28.65
C GLU A 130 1.23 10.53 27.48
N ASN A 131 2.53 10.56 27.77
CA ASN A 131 3.59 10.48 26.77
C ASN A 131 4.03 9.04 26.39
N ILE A 132 3.61 8.03 27.15
CA ILE A 132 4.10 6.64 26.99
C ILE A 132 3.79 6.10 25.60
N PHE A 133 2.58 6.30 25.09
CA PHE A 133 2.19 5.76 23.78
C PHE A 133 3.00 6.34 22.63
N GLY A 134 3.35 7.64 22.68
CA GLY A 134 4.20 8.26 21.68
C GLY A 134 5.64 7.74 21.70
N ILE A 135 6.17 7.46 22.89
CA ILE A 135 7.48 6.82 23.05
C ILE A 135 7.44 5.41 22.46
N ILE A 136 6.43 4.60 22.82
CA ILE A 136 6.27 3.24 22.29
C ILE A 136 6.12 3.29 20.77
N GLY A 137 5.32 4.21 20.24
CA GLY A 137 5.15 4.41 18.81
C GLY A 137 6.49 4.70 18.09
N GLY A 138 7.27 5.61 18.63
CA GLY A 138 8.60 5.92 18.09
C GLY A 138 9.56 4.73 18.14
N VAL A 139 9.54 3.95 19.21
CA VAL A 139 10.35 2.72 19.33
C VAL A 139 9.91 1.68 18.29
N ILE A 140 8.61 1.47 18.12
CA ILE A 140 8.07 0.58 17.07
C ILE A 140 8.53 1.03 15.69
N ALA A 141 8.51 2.34 15.39
CA ALA A 141 8.97 2.87 14.10
C ALA A 141 10.46 2.59 13.87
N ILE A 142 11.31 2.76 14.90
CA ILE A 142 12.75 2.43 14.81
C ILE A 142 12.95 0.93 14.53
N ILE A 143 12.33 0.07 15.34
CA ILE A 143 12.41 -1.39 15.18
C ILE A 143 11.95 -1.79 13.78
N ASN A 144 10.81 -1.25 13.33
CA ASN A 144 10.27 -1.50 11.99
C ASN A 144 11.24 -1.08 10.89
N THR A 145 11.93 0.05 11.07
CA THR A 145 12.91 0.54 10.07
C THR A 145 14.09 -0.42 9.91
N PHE A 146 14.58 -0.99 11.00
CA PHE A 146 15.75 -1.88 10.98
C PHE A 146 15.41 -3.33 10.62
N LEU A 147 14.33 -3.88 11.17
CA LEU A 147 14.08 -5.31 11.17
C LEU A 147 13.13 -5.76 10.06
N VAL A 148 12.17 -4.92 9.66
CA VAL A 148 11.16 -5.33 8.69
C VAL A 148 11.61 -4.97 7.27
N ALA A 149 11.50 -5.93 6.36
CA ALA A 149 11.81 -5.71 4.94
C ALA A 149 10.88 -4.65 4.31
N VAL A 150 11.42 -3.84 3.40
CA VAL A 150 10.63 -2.90 2.58
C VAL A 150 9.91 -3.68 1.48
N PHE A 151 10.63 -4.57 0.83
CA PHE A 151 10.10 -5.48 -0.19
C PHE A 151 10.91 -6.78 -0.22
N SER A 152 10.38 -7.80 -0.85
CA SER A 152 11.09 -9.05 -1.12
C SER A 152 11.13 -9.33 -2.61
N VAL A 153 12.23 -9.94 -3.04
CA VAL A 153 12.46 -10.35 -4.42
C VAL A 153 12.53 -11.87 -4.45
N LYS A 154 11.68 -12.48 -5.28
CA LYS A 154 11.76 -13.92 -5.57
C LYS A 154 12.68 -14.14 -6.76
N ILE A 155 13.75 -14.88 -6.57
CA ILE A 155 14.64 -15.27 -7.65
C ILE A 155 14.37 -16.75 -7.94
N PRO A 156 13.91 -17.11 -9.17
CA PRO A 156 13.72 -18.49 -9.55
C PRO A 156 14.99 -19.30 -9.21
N ILE A 157 14.82 -20.50 -8.64
CA ILE A 157 15.91 -21.41 -8.21
C ILE A 157 16.62 -20.99 -6.91
N PHE A 158 16.77 -19.67 -6.62
CA PHE A 158 17.51 -19.18 -5.45
C PHE A 158 16.63 -18.79 -4.25
N GLY A 159 15.30 -18.76 -4.41
CA GLY A 159 14.35 -18.45 -3.34
C GLY A 159 14.03 -16.96 -3.18
N SER A 160 13.55 -16.58 -2.00
CA SER A 160 13.11 -15.19 -1.72
C SER A 160 14.14 -14.46 -0.88
N TYR A 161 14.49 -13.25 -1.31
CA TYR A 161 15.40 -12.35 -0.60
C TYR A 161 14.62 -11.15 -0.07
N SER A 162 14.75 -10.88 1.23
CA SER A 162 14.14 -9.73 1.88
C SER A 162 15.06 -8.53 1.86
N ILE A 163 14.57 -7.40 1.33
CA ILE A 163 15.31 -6.16 1.20
C ILE A 163 14.75 -5.12 2.16
N GLY A 164 15.54 -4.72 3.13
CA GLY A 164 15.23 -3.65 4.09
C GLY A 164 15.92 -2.34 3.70
N PHE A 165 15.75 -1.30 4.52
CA PHE A 165 16.45 -0.03 4.31
C PHE A 165 17.98 -0.16 4.38
N PHE A 166 18.47 -1.05 5.24
CA PHE A 166 19.90 -1.22 5.55
C PHE A 166 20.44 -2.60 5.18
N LYS A 167 19.60 -3.51 4.69
CA LYS A 167 19.97 -4.90 4.36
C LYS A 167 19.51 -5.27 2.95
N GLY A 168 20.30 -6.09 2.28
CA GLY A 168 19.90 -6.85 1.09
C GLY A 168 20.23 -6.23 -0.25
N LEU A 169 20.54 -4.95 -0.33
CA LEU A 169 20.92 -4.31 -1.60
C LEU A 169 22.40 -4.44 -1.94
N GLY A 170 23.26 -4.73 -0.95
CA GLY A 170 24.70 -4.92 -1.20
C GLY A 170 24.99 -5.97 -2.27
N ILE A 171 24.22 -7.07 -2.24
CA ILE A 171 24.32 -8.14 -3.23
C ILE A 171 23.89 -7.66 -4.64
N LEU A 172 22.88 -6.79 -4.73
CA LEU A 172 22.38 -6.28 -6.01
C LEU A 172 23.17 -5.06 -6.51
N ALA A 173 23.79 -4.30 -5.62
CA ALA A 173 24.56 -3.11 -5.96
C ALA A 173 25.80 -3.40 -6.81
N ASP A 174 26.31 -4.62 -6.75
CA ASP A 174 27.46 -5.05 -7.56
C ASP A 174 27.07 -5.36 -9.02
N PHE A 175 25.76 -5.52 -9.31
CA PHE A 175 25.30 -5.94 -10.62
C PHE A 175 24.87 -4.78 -11.55
N SER A 176 24.46 -3.62 -11.02
CA SER A 176 24.08 -2.50 -11.88
C SER A 176 24.18 -1.13 -11.18
N LYS A 177 24.33 -0.08 -12.00
CA LYS A 177 24.34 1.32 -11.54
C LYS A 177 22.96 1.73 -10.96
N GLU A 178 21.89 1.20 -11.53
CA GLU A 178 20.51 1.41 -11.09
C GLU A 178 20.29 0.84 -9.69
N ALA A 179 20.83 -0.35 -9.40
CA ALA A 179 20.78 -0.96 -8.08
C ALA A 179 21.52 -0.14 -7.02
N LYS A 180 22.68 0.46 -7.37
CA LYS A 180 23.40 1.39 -6.49
C LYS A 180 22.58 2.63 -6.16
N ASN A 181 21.91 3.22 -7.15
CA ASN A 181 21.04 4.37 -6.95
C ASN A 181 19.83 4.03 -6.06
N ALA A 182 19.22 2.88 -6.30
CA ALA A 182 18.10 2.39 -5.46
C ALA A 182 18.55 2.16 -4.02
N GLN A 183 19.74 1.61 -3.80
CA GLN A 183 20.34 1.45 -2.47
C GLN A 183 20.51 2.79 -1.75
N ALA A 184 21.04 3.80 -2.44
CA ALA A 184 21.24 5.13 -1.86
C ALA A 184 19.91 5.76 -1.44
N ILE A 185 18.86 5.63 -2.26
CA ILE A 185 17.51 6.12 -1.95
C ILE A 185 16.94 5.41 -0.71
N LEU A 186 17.08 4.08 -0.63
CA LEU A 186 16.59 3.31 0.51
C LEU A 186 17.34 3.67 1.79
N LEU A 187 18.67 3.77 1.76
CA LEU A 187 19.48 4.18 2.91
C LEU A 187 19.08 5.57 3.41
N PHE A 188 18.97 6.54 2.50
CA PHE A 188 18.54 7.89 2.84
C PHE A 188 17.14 7.92 3.44
N SER A 189 16.20 7.17 2.85
CA SER A 189 14.84 7.05 3.38
C SER A 189 14.81 6.40 4.76
N GLY A 190 15.61 5.35 5.00
CA GLY A 190 15.76 4.72 6.30
C GLY A 190 16.26 5.68 7.38
N ILE A 191 17.26 6.51 7.06
CA ILE A 191 17.77 7.54 7.95
C ILE A 191 16.68 8.56 8.29
N LEU A 192 15.90 9.01 7.30
CA LEU A 192 14.78 9.93 7.54
C LEU A 192 13.69 9.31 8.42
N PHE A 193 13.33 8.03 8.21
CA PHE A 193 12.38 7.34 9.08
C PHE A 193 12.87 7.26 10.53
N ILE A 194 14.16 7.01 10.76
CA ILE A 194 14.76 7.03 12.10
C ILE A 194 14.73 8.43 12.70
N ALA A 195 15.03 9.46 11.91
CA ALA A 195 14.98 10.85 12.38
C ALA A 195 13.54 11.23 12.81
N PHE A 196 12.54 10.91 12.01
CA PHE A 196 11.13 11.15 12.39
C PHE A 196 10.71 10.34 13.62
N ALA A 197 11.12 9.06 13.73
CA ALA A 197 10.86 8.26 14.91
C ALA A 197 11.54 8.83 16.16
N GLY A 198 12.76 9.33 16.04
CA GLY A 198 13.47 10.04 17.10
C GLY A 198 12.74 11.32 17.53
N LEU A 199 12.20 12.08 16.55
CA LEU A 199 11.38 13.26 16.85
C LEU A 199 10.07 12.90 17.55
N LEU A 200 9.42 11.77 17.22
CA LEU A 200 8.24 11.28 17.95
C LEU A 200 8.58 10.95 19.41
N ILE A 201 9.69 10.27 19.65
CA ILE A 201 10.15 9.97 21.02
C ILE A 201 10.47 11.27 21.75
N TYR A 202 11.31 12.12 21.17
CA TYR A 202 11.74 13.36 21.78
C TYR A 202 10.56 14.26 22.16
N SER A 203 9.66 14.53 21.22
CA SER A 203 8.48 15.37 21.46
C SER A 203 7.54 14.79 22.52
N SER A 204 7.44 13.45 22.59
CA SER A 204 6.66 12.76 23.62
C SER A 204 7.32 12.91 25.00
N VAL A 205 8.64 12.75 25.09
CA VAL A 205 9.39 12.88 26.35
C VAL A 205 9.28 14.28 26.91
N ILE A 206 9.47 15.33 26.08
CA ILE A 206 9.36 16.73 26.51
C ILE A 206 7.90 17.20 26.62
N ARG A 207 6.93 16.33 26.31
CA ARG A 207 5.48 16.60 26.35
C ARG A 207 5.06 17.82 25.53
N ASN A 208 5.74 18.10 24.43
CA ASN A 208 5.43 19.22 23.55
C ASN A 208 4.49 18.77 22.44
N LYS A 209 3.19 19.07 22.60
CA LYS A 209 2.14 18.67 21.65
C LYS A 209 2.34 19.23 20.23
N ASN A 210 2.91 20.45 20.10
CA ASN A 210 3.10 21.06 18.77
C ASN A 210 4.21 20.36 17.99
N ILE A 211 5.35 20.09 18.64
CA ILE A 211 6.45 19.33 18.02
C ILE A 211 5.97 17.91 17.70
N LEU A 212 5.18 17.30 18.58
CA LEU A 212 4.61 15.96 18.36
C LEU A 212 3.69 15.95 17.13
N LEU A 213 2.81 16.94 16.99
CA LEU A 213 1.92 17.06 15.81
C LEU A 213 2.72 17.23 14.52
N TYR A 214 3.75 18.08 14.51
CA TYR A 214 4.62 18.22 13.34
C TYR A 214 5.37 16.94 13.01
N SER A 215 5.83 16.21 14.03
CA SER A 215 6.50 14.92 13.84
C SER A 215 5.57 13.86 13.25
N ILE A 216 4.33 13.77 13.73
CA ILE A 216 3.30 12.86 13.21
C ILE A 216 2.99 13.21 11.76
N THR A 217 2.70 14.48 11.47
CA THR A 217 2.33 14.95 10.14
C THR A 217 3.47 14.76 9.15
N GLY A 218 4.69 15.15 9.54
CA GLY A 218 5.89 14.99 8.70
C GLY A 218 6.18 13.53 8.38
N ASN A 219 6.11 12.65 9.38
CA ASN A 219 6.31 11.21 9.19
C ASN A 219 5.21 10.59 8.30
N GLY A 220 3.94 10.98 8.50
CA GLY A 220 2.83 10.51 7.68
C GLY A 220 2.96 10.93 6.21
N ILE A 221 3.27 12.19 5.95
CA ILE A 221 3.51 12.71 4.59
C ILE A 221 4.69 11.99 3.96
N PHE A 222 5.81 11.85 4.68
CA PHE A 222 6.98 11.16 4.17
C PHE A 222 6.70 9.70 3.86
N LEU A 223 5.95 8.99 4.70
CA LEU A 223 5.51 7.62 4.46
C LEU A 223 4.75 7.50 3.13
N VAL A 224 3.77 8.38 2.91
CA VAL A 224 2.97 8.37 1.67
C VAL A 224 3.85 8.65 0.45
N ILE A 225 4.69 9.68 0.50
CA ILE A 225 5.59 10.05 -0.61
C ILE A 225 6.57 8.90 -0.90
N PHE A 226 7.17 8.30 0.13
CA PHE A 226 8.09 7.18 -0.02
C PHE A 226 7.45 6.00 -0.76
N TYR A 227 6.26 5.57 -0.34
CA TYR A 227 5.58 4.45 -1.00
C TYR A 227 5.08 4.80 -2.40
N ILE A 228 4.65 6.03 -2.67
CA ILE A 228 4.33 6.48 -4.02
C ILE A 228 5.57 6.38 -4.93
N ILE A 229 6.71 6.91 -4.49
CA ILE A 229 7.97 6.81 -5.24
C ILE A 229 8.38 5.35 -5.44
N LEU A 230 8.27 4.53 -4.39
CA LEU A 230 8.59 3.11 -4.47
C LEU A 230 7.72 2.41 -5.53
N PHE A 231 6.40 2.63 -5.53
CA PHE A 231 5.50 2.03 -6.51
C PHE A 231 5.75 2.52 -7.94
N ILE A 232 6.10 3.79 -8.13
CA ILE A 232 6.44 4.34 -9.46
C ILE A 232 7.77 3.76 -9.98
N LYS A 233 8.73 3.53 -9.07
CA LYS A 233 10.08 3.05 -9.44
C LYS A 233 10.21 1.54 -9.50
N LEU A 234 9.25 0.80 -8.93
CA LEU A 234 9.23 -0.65 -9.09
C LEU A 234 9.03 -1.00 -10.57
N PRO A 235 9.86 -1.88 -11.13
CA PRO A 235 9.75 -2.25 -12.52
C PRO A 235 8.39 -2.90 -12.76
N GLY A 236 7.71 -2.43 -13.81
CA GLY A 236 6.50 -3.06 -14.34
C GLY A 236 6.85 -4.29 -15.19
N GLY A 237 5.82 -4.99 -15.68
CA GLY A 237 6.02 -6.15 -16.55
C GLY A 237 6.32 -7.44 -15.76
N GLU A 238 6.96 -8.40 -16.41
CA GLU A 238 7.27 -9.72 -15.84
C GLU A 238 8.07 -9.66 -14.53
N VAL A 239 8.90 -8.63 -14.35
CA VAL A 239 9.72 -8.45 -13.15
C VAL A 239 8.88 -8.15 -11.90
N SER A 240 7.68 -7.59 -12.05
CA SER A 240 6.82 -7.27 -10.89
C SER A 240 6.27 -8.51 -10.19
N GLU A 241 6.24 -9.67 -10.84
CA GLU A 241 5.84 -10.96 -10.22
C GLU A 241 6.83 -11.41 -9.16
N TYR A 242 8.07 -11.01 -9.33
CA TYR A 242 9.16 -11.37 -8.43
C TYR A 242 9.36 -10.40 -7.28
N ILE A 243 8.63 -9.26 -7.27
CA ILE A 243 8.77 -8.23 -6.24
C ILE A 243 7.48 -8.06 -5.46
N SER A 244 7.53 -8.27 -4.14
CA SER A 244 6.40 -8.02 -3.24
C SER A 244 6.75 -6.97 -2.20
N VAL A 245 5.92 -5.91 -2.11
CA VAL A 245 6.05 -4.87 -1.08
C VAL A 245 5.52 -5.39 0.25
N SER A 246 6.24 -5.12 1.33
CA SER A 246 5.86 -5.57 2.67
C SER A 246 4.71 -4.73 3.22
N PHE A 247 3.50 -5.27 3.18
CA PHE A 247 2.33 -4.66 3.81
C PHE A 247 2.49 -4.55 5.34
N PHE A 248 3.12 -5.56 5.96
CA PHE A 248 3.36 -5.57 7.40
C PHE A 248 4.20 -4.39 7.86
N LYS A 249 5.18 -3.96 7.06
CA LYS A 249 5.98 -2.76 7.35
C LYS A 249 5.13 -1.49 7.37
N ILE A 250 4.23 -1.34 6.41
CA ILE A 250 3.30 -0.21 6.34
C ILE A 250 2.41 -0.20 7.59
N LEU A 251 1.84 -1.36 7.94
CA LEU A 251 0.97 -1.51 9.10
C LEU A 251 1.66 -1.09 10.40
N LEU A 252 2.90 -1.50 10.62
CA LEU A 252 3.66 -1.10 11.82
C LEU A 252 3.92 0.40 11.88
N TYR A 253 4.17 1.06 10.75
CA TYR A 253 4.27 2.53 10.72
C TYR A 253 2.94 3.21 11.04
N LEU A 254 1.82 2.69 10.53
CA LEU A 254 0.50 3.22 10.86
C LEU A 254 0.16 3.05 12.34
N ILE A 255 0.50 1.91 12.94
CA ILE A 255 0.36 1.68 14.39
C ILE A 255 1.22 2.68 15.17
N SER A 256 2.47 2.90 14.78
CA SER A 256 3.35 3.89 15.39
C SER A 256 2.73 5.30 15.38
N LEU A 257 2.22 5.73 14.23
CA LEU A 257 1.55 7.03 14.10
C LEU A 257 0.27 7.11 14.94
N ALA A 258 -0.54 6.04 14.97
CA ALA A 258 -1.76 5.99 15.78
C ALA A 258 -1.45 6.15 17.28
N LEU A 259 -0.41 5.48 17.78
CA LEU A 259 0.04 5.63 19.17
C LEU A 259 0.52 7.06 19.48
N ALA A 260 1.23 7.69 18.54
CA ALA A 260 1.65 9.08 18.68
C ALA A 260 0.44 10.04 18.69
N PHE A 261 -0.60 9.77 17.89
CA PHE A 261 -1.86 10.53 17.95
C PHE A 261 -2.57 10.40 19.29
N VAL A 262 -2.61 9.20 19.87
CA VAL A 262 -3.16 9.00 21.24
C VAL A 262 -2.43 9.89 22.25
N THR A 263 -1.11 9.94 22.19
CA THR A 263 -0.31 10.84 23.04
C THR A 263 -0.65 12.31 22.79
N TYR A 264 -0.77 12.73 21.54
CA TYR A 264 -1.13 14.11 21.21
C TYR A 264 -2.47 14.51 21.84
N PHE A 265 -3.50 13.67 21.71
CA PHE A 265 -4.82 13.94 22.31
C PHE A 265 -4.76 13.95 23.84
N ALA A 266 -3.99 13.05 24.45
CA ALA A 266 -3.82 13.01 25.91
C ALA A 266 -3.14 14.28 26.44
N LEU A 267 -2.06 14.75 25.79
CA LEU A 267 -1.37 15.99 26.13
C LEU A 267 -2.26 17.22 25.96
N ASN A 268 -3.01 17.28 24.85
CA ASN A 268 -3.92 18.39 24.58
C ASN A 268 -5.02 18.47 25.64
N LYS A 269 -5.56 17.34 26.08
CA LYS A 269 -6.57 17.27 27.13
C LYS A 269 -5.99 17.69 28.51
N ALA A 270 -4.78 17.22 28.85
CA ALA A 270 -4.11 17.58 30.09
C ALA A 270 -3.91 19.09 30.20
N GLU A 271 -3.50 19.75 29.12
CA GLU A 271 -3.32 21.21 29.06
C GLU A 271 -4.66 21.96 29.21
N GLN A 272 -5.72 21.51 28.52
CA GLN A 272 -7.05 22.12 28.70
C GLN A 272 -7.53 22.06 30.16
N ASN A 273 -7.34 20.92 30.82
CA ASN A 273 -7.73 20.78 32.23
C ASN A 273 -6.94 21.72 33.15
N GLN A 274 -5.66 21.98 32.88
CA GLN A 274 -4.86 22.94 33.65
C GLN A 274 -5.36 24.39 33.49
N ILE A 275 -5.76 24.77 32.27
CA ILE A 275 -6.32 26.11 31.96
C ILE A 275 -7.65 26.31 32.73
N PHE A 276 -8.50 25.28 32.81
CA PHE A 276 -9.78 25.35 33.52
C PHE A 276 -9.56 25.50 35.03
N LEU A 277 -8.56 24.82 35.61
CA LEU A 277 -8.24 24.94 37.04
C LEU A 277 -7.72 26.32 37.37
N ASN A 278 -6.79 26.89 36.60
CA ASN A 278 -6.23 28.21 36.83
C ASN A 278 -7.25 29.32 36.71
N ASN A 279 -8.16 29.24 35.69
CA ASN A 279 -9.22 30.25 35.49
C ASN A 279 -10.35 30.11 36.55
N GLY A 280 -10.42 29.01 37.29
CA GLY A 280 -11.38 28.76 38.35
C GLY A 280 -10.97 29.40 39.67
N ASP A 281 -9.67 29.43 39.97
CA ASP A 281 -9.10 30.03 41.20
C ASP A 281 -9.21 31.57 41.18
N ASP A 282 -8.97 32.21 40.03
CA ASP A 282 -9.06 33.69 39.89
C ASP A 282 -10.49 34.24 40.16
N ARG A 283 -11.52 33.42 39.99
CA ARG A 283 -12.91 33.83 40.30
C ARG A 283 -13.30 33.76 41.77
N ASN A 284 -12.55 33.04 42.57
CA ASN A 284 -12.81 32.92 43.99
C ASN A 284 -12.09 33.99 44.83
N GLU A 285 -11.09 34.69 44.25
CA GLU A 285 -10.38 35.77 44.93
C GLU A 285 -11.03 37.16 44.76
N GLU A 286 -11.89 37.37 43.73
CA GLU A 286 -12.62 38.61 43.51
C GLU A 286 -13.96 38.69 44.29
N GLY A 287 -14.28 37.67 45.09
CA GLY A 287 -15.54 37.54 45.85
C GLY A 287 -15.42 37.72 47.38
N LEU A 288 -14.27 38.15 47.89
CA LEU A 288 -14.02 38.52 49.27
C LEU A 288 -13.71 40.00 49.38
#